data_2015026d2272e437454c42e0e3cccd42
#
_entry.id   2015026d2272e437454c42e0e3cccd42
#
_cell.length_a   1.000
_cell.length_b   1.000
_cell.length_c   1.000
_cell.angle_alpha   90.00
_cell.angle_beta   90.00
_cell.angle_gamma   90.00
#
_symmetry.space_group_name_H-M   'P 1'
#
loop_
_entity.id
_entity.type
_entity.pdbx_description
1 polymer ?
#
loop_
_entity_poly.entity_id
_entity_poly.type
_entity_poly.pdbx_seq_one_letter_code
_entity_poly.pdbx_strand_id
1 'polypeptide(L)'
;SEEIELGKYVQGFVEDHIEHYKSRGLELSERITVKNATIIANPQLLQRVLQNILNNSAKYKMADIGHSVIDVTEDESHVYCVVSDDGPGVPPESLDRLMRPFYRVDSSRTNPQEGSGLGLSIIRRIMGIFEGRVVIDNIRPHGLRIILEFPKKGENHE
;
A
#
# COMPACT_ATOMS: atom_id res chain seq x y z
N SER A 1 16.46 -9.47 -3.24
CA SER A 1 15.46 -8.95 -4.20
C SER A 1 15.58 -9.69 -5.52
N GLU A 2 14.50 -9.75 -6.23
CA GLU A 2 14.44 -10.45 -7.50
C GLU A 2 13.48 -9.71 -8.43
N GLU A 3 13.44 -10.13 -9.67
CA GLU A 3 12.51 -9.55 -10.64
C GLU A 3 11.11 -10.06 -10.34
N ILE A 4 10.18 -9.13 -10.27
CA ILE A 4 8.77 -9.45 -10.00
C ILE A 4 7.94 -8.74 -11.06
N GLU A 5 7.05 -9.50 -11.70
CA GLU A 5 6.06 -8.88 -12.58
C GLU A 5 4.89 -8.49 -11.67
N LEU A 6 4.75 -7.20 -11.45
CA LEU A 6 3.90 -6.71 -10.37
C LEU A 6 2.42 -7.07 -10.55
N GLY A 7 1.92 -7.01 -11.79
CA GLY A 7 0.54 -7.38 -12.01
C GLY A 7 0.23 -8.80 -11.59
N LYS A 8 1.09 -9.73 -11.98
CA LYS A 8 0.90 -11.13 -11.58
C LYS A 8 1.07 -11.32 -10.09
N TYR A 9 2.02 -10.59 -9.52
CA TYR A 9 2.24 -10.68 -8.08
C TYR A 9 0.98 -10.28 -7.31
N VAL A 10 0.38 -9.15 -7.69
CA VAL A 10 -0.81 -8.65 -7.01
C VAL A 10 -1.99 -9.59 -7.23
N GLN A 11 -2.12 -10.14 -8.44
CA GLN A 11 -3.17 -11.09 -8.73
C GLN A 11 -3.08 -12.31 -7.81
N GLY A 12 -1.87 -12.86 -7.68
CA GLY A 12 -1.64 -13.98 -6.77
C GLY A 12 -1.85 -13.61 -5.31
N PHE A 13 -1.42 -12.43 -4.92
CA PHE A 13 -1.62 -11.95 -3.56
C PHE A 13 -3.11 -11.89 -3.22
N VAL A 14 -3.91 -11.32 -4.12
CA VAL A 14 -5.35 -11.22 -3.88
C VAL A 14 -5.98 -12.62 -3.80
N GLU A 15 -5.63 -13.51 -4.72
CA GLU A 15 -6.15 -14.87 -4.68
C GLU A 15 -5.84 -15.54 -3.34
N ASP A 16 -4.64 -15.33 -2.82
CA ASP A 16 -4.21 -16.00 -1.60
C ASP A 16 -4.83 -15.39 -0.36
N HIS A 17 -5.25 -14.14 -0.39
CA HIS A 17 -5.67 -13.43 0.82
C HIS A 17 -7.12 -12.98 0.82
N ILE A 18 -7.85 -13.17 -0.27
CA ILE A 18 -9.20 -12.63 -0.41
C ILE A 18 -10.15 -13.19 0.66
N GLU A 19 -10.05 -14.49 0.97
CA GLU A 19 -10.92 -15.09 1.97
C GLU A 19 -10.55 -14.66 3.38
N HIS A 20 -9.26 -14.48 3.63
CA HIS A 20 -8.82 -14.00 4.93
C HIS A 20 -9.40 -12.62 5.23
N TYR A 21 -9.29 -11.69 4.25
CA TYR A 21 -9.81 -10.34 4.47
C TYR A 21 -11.34 -10.34 4.51
N LYS A 22 -11.98 -11.20 3.73
CA LYS A 22 -13.42 -11.32 3.79
C LYS A 22 -13.86 -11.71 5.19
N SER A 23 -13.14 -12.64 5.84
CA SER A 23 -13.47 -13.06 7.20
C SER A 23 -13.32 -11.92 8.20
N ARG A 24 -12.57 -10.88 7.84
CA ARG A 24 -12.40 -9.71 8.69
C ARG A 24 -13.27 -8.54 8.24
N GLY A 25 -14.23 -8.80 7.36
CA GLY A 25 -15.15 -7.77 6.92
C GLY A 25 -14.59 -6.82 5.88
N LEU A 26 -13.55 -7.23 5.15
CA LEU A 26 -12.96 -6.39 4.11
C LEU A 26 -13.03 -7.12 2.78
N GLU A 27 -13.79 -6.57 1.83
CA GLU A 27 -13.85 -7.14 0.50
C GLU A 27 -12.70 -6.59 -0.32
N LEU A 28 -11.86 -7.50 -0.81
CA LEU A 28 -10.64 -7.16 -1.53
C LEU A 28 -10.83 -7.45 -3.01
N SER A 29 -10.42 -6.52 -3.85
CA SER A 29 -10.44 -6.72 -5.30
C SER A 29 -9.21 -6.07 -5.92
N GLU A 30 -9.02 -6.31 -7.21
CA GLU A 30 -7.87 -5.80 -7.93
C GLU A 30 -8.26 -5.28 -9.31
N ARG A 31 -7.48 -4.35 -9.82
CA ARG A 31 -7.57 -3.88 -11.20
C ARG A 31 -6.16 -3.76 -11.75
N ILE A 32 -5.83 -4.59 -12.71
CA ILE A 32 -4.49 -4.65 -13.25
C ILE A 32 -4.54 -4.23 -14.71
N THR A 33 -3.90 -3.09 -15.02
CA THR A 33 -3.95 -2.54 -16.36
C THR A 33 -2.59 -2.56 -17.04
N VAL A 34 -1.63 -3.27 -16.47
CA VAL A 34 -0.28 -3.33 -17.02
C VAL A 34 -0.03 -4.68 -17.67
N LYS A 35 0.95 -4.71 -18.56
CA LYS A 35 1.45 -5.96 -19.13
C LYS A 35 2.94 -5.99 -18.91
N ASN A 36 3.42 -7.04 -18.26
CA ASN A 36 4.86 -7.27 -18.10
C ASN A 36 5.60 -6.13 -17.40
N ALA A 37 4.94 -5.48 -16.47
CA ALA A 37 5.58 -4.41 -15.70
C ALA A 37 6.43 -5.04 -14.60
N THR A 38 7.73 -5.02 -14.79
CA THR A 38 8.69 -5.69 -13.92
C THR A 38 9.40 -4.71 -13.01
N ILE A 39 9.49 -5.08 -11.75
CA ILE A 39 10.20 -4.32 -10.72
C ILE A 39 11.22 -5.24 -10.05
N ILE A 40 12.12 -4.66 -9.27
CA ILE A 40 13.05 -5.41 -8.45
C ILE A 40 12.61 -5.25 -7.01
N ALA A 41 12.21 -6.35 -6.39
CA ALA A 41 11.72 -6.31 -5.02
C ALA A 41 11.87 -7.68 -4.38
N ASN A 42 11.74 -7.71 -3.07
CA ASN A 42 11.74 -8.96 -2.32
C ASN A 42 10.27 -9.35 -2.10
N PRO A 43 9.84 -10.52 -2.55
CA PRO A 43 8.41 -10.89 -2.49
C PRO A 43 7.86 -10.93 -1.07
N GLN A 44 8.64 -11.39 -0.10
CA GLN A 44 8.16 -11.46 1.27
C GLN A 44 8.00 -10.07 1.87
N LEU A 45 8.92 -9.17 1.59
CA LEU A 45 8.81 -7.80 2.08
C LEU A 45 7.66 -7.08 1.40
N LEU A 46 7.45 -7.33 0.12
CA LEU A 46 6.31 -6.73 -0.58
C LEU A 46 4.98 -7.22 0.00
N GLN A 47 4.90 -8.51 0.30
CA GLN A 47 3.72 -9.05 0.96
C GLN A 47 3.47 -8.36 2.28
N ARG A 48 4.53 -8.12 3.05
CA ARG A 48 4.43 -7.45 4.34
C ARG A 48 3.87 -6.04 4.20
N VAL A 49 4.30 -5.32 3.15
CA VAL A 49 3.78 -3.99 2.87
C VAL A 49 2.28 -4.05 2.60
N LEU A 50 1.85 -4.95 1.71
CA LEU A 50 0.45 -5.05 1.36
C LEU A 50 -0.40 -5.49 2.55
N GLN A 51 0.07 -6.45 3.32
CA GLN A 51 -0.66 -6.91 4.51
C GLN A 51 -0.78 -5.79 5.54
N ASN A 52 0.27 -5.01 5.72
CA ASN A 52 0.25 -3.90 6.65
C ASN A 52 -0.84 -2.91 6.28
N ILE A 53 -0.91 -2.56 4.99
CA ILE A 53 -1.91 -1.62 4.51
C ILE A 53 -3.32 -2.19 4.68
N LEU A 54 -3.54 -3.44 4.25
CA LEU A 54 -4.88 -4.03 4.27
C LEU A 54 -5.35 -4.35 5.68
N ASN A 55 -4.44 -4.71 6.57
CA ASN A 55 -4.80 -4.92 7.97
C ASN A 55 -5.33 -3.62 8.58
N ASN A 56 -4.74 -2.50 8.21
CA ASN A 56 -5.26 -1.21 8.67
C ASN A 56 -6.60 -0.89 8.03
N SER A 57 -6.78 -1.18 6.76
CA SER A 57 -8.07 -0.97 6.10
C SER A 57 -9.17 -1.77 6.78
N ALA A 58 -8.89 -3.02 7.16
CA ALA A 58 -9.86 -3.86 7.85
C ALA A 58 -10.14 -3.33 9.26
N LYS A 59 -9.10 -2.89 9.95
CA LYS A 59 -9.22 -2.46 11.35
C LYS A 59 -10.04 -1.18 11.49
N TYR A 60 -9.86 -0.24 10.56
CA TYR A 60 -10.48 1.08 10.68
C TYR A 60 -11.66 1.30 9.73
N LYS A 61 -12.20 0.25 9.16
CA LYS A 61 -13.34 0.38 8.25
C LYS A 61 -14.52 1.07 8.93
N MET A 62 -15.29 1.80 8.14
CA MET A 62 -16.43 2.58 8.67
C MET A 62 -17.71 1.78 8.75
N ALA A 63 -17.83 0.76 7.93
CA ALA A 63 -19.06 -0.05 7.86
C ALA A 63 -18.74 -1.48 8.24
N ASP A 64 -19.77 -2.29 8.42
CA ASP A 64 -19.58 -3.70 8.73
C ASP A 64 -18.73 -4.38 7.66
N ILE A 65 -18.94 -3.99 6.42
CA ILE A 65 -18.14 -4.50 5.31
C ILE A 65 -17.44 -3.33 4.68
N GLY A 66 -16.10 -3.34 4.74
CA GLY A 66 -15.29 -2.35 4.05
C GLY A 66 -14.84 -2.91 2.71
N HIS A 67 -14.32 -2.03 1.87
CA HIS A 67 -13.87 -2.41 0.52
C HIS A 67 -12.48 -1.86 0.29
N SER A 68 -11.63 -2.67 -0.31
CA SER A 68 -10.30 -2.24 -0.70
C SER A 68 -9.99 -2.74 -2.09
N VAL A 69 -9.34 -1.90 -2.88
CA VAL A 69 -8.98 -2.22 -4.27
C VAL A 69 -7.49 -2.01 -4.42
N ILE A 70 -6.82 -2.96 -5.06
CA ILE A 70 -5.41 -2.80 -5.42
C ILE A 70 -5.34 -2.59 -6.92
N ASP A 71 -4.89 -1.41 -7.32
CA ASP A 71 -4.69 -1.09 -8.73
C ASP A 71 -3.21 -1.21 -9.08
N VAL A 72 -2.89 -1.77 -10.23
CA VAL A 72 -1.52 -1.78 -10.75
C VAL A 72 -1.52 -1.05 -12.07
N THR A 73 -0.77 0.04 -12.11
CA THR A 73 -0.67 0.88 -13.30
C THR A 73 0.80 1.19 -13.56
N GLU A 74 1.09 1.85 -14.66
CA GLU A 74 2.48 2.20 -14.99
C GLU A 74 2.52 3.46 -15.85
N ASP A 75 3.65 4.13 -15.81
CA ASP A 75 3.97 5.16 -16.79
C ASP A 75 5.32 4.77 -17.42
N GLU A 76 6.00 5.70 -18.04
CA GLU A 76 7.24 5.38 -18.76
C GLU A 76 8.34 4.87 -17.85
N SER A 77 8.42 5.39 -16.65
CA SER A 77 9.55 5.12 -15.77
C SER A 77 9.22 4.34 -14.51
N HIS A 78 7.96 4.25 -14.15
CA HIS A 78 7.56 3.66 -12.87
C HIS A 78 6.38 2.72 -13.01
N VAL A 79 6.29 1.81 -12.07
CA VAL A 79 5.12 0.95 -11.87
C VAL A 79 4.51 1.33 -10.54
N TYR A 80 3.20 1.43 -10.48
CA TYR A 80 2.49 1.86 -9.29
C TYR A 80 1.58 0.76 -8.79
N CYS A 81 1.60 0.57 -7.47
CA CYS A 81 0.64 -0.29 -6.80
C CYS A 81 -0.16 0.62 -5.88
N VAL A 82 -1.43 0.81 -6.17
CA VAL A 82 -2.27 1.78 -5.49
C VAL A 82 -3.32 1.03 -4.69
N VAL A 83 -3.28 1.16 -3.37
CA VAL A 83 -4.24 0.49 -2.50
C VAL A 83 -5.19 1.55 -1.97
N SER A 84 -6.47 1.40 -2.30
CA SER A 84 -7.52 2.34 -1.90
C SER A 84 -8.51 1.63 -1.00
N ASP A 85 -9.05 2.34 -0.01
CA ASP A 85 -10.14 1.77 0.78
C ASP A 85 -11.25 2.82 0.95
N ASP A 86 -12.39 2.39 1.48
CA ASP A 86 -13.53 3.24 1.71
C ASP A 86 -13.71 3.57 3.20
N GLY A 87 -12.64 3.55 3.95
CA GLY A 87 -12.66 3.91 5.35
C GLY A 87 -12.71 5.42 5.56
N PRO A 88 -12.39 5.87 6.77
CA PRO A 88 -12.49 7.30 7.09
C PRO A 88 -11.36 8.15 6.54
N GLY A 89 -10.26 7.53 6.10
CA GLY A 89 -9.07 8.29 5.79
C GLY A 89 -8.37 8.71 7.05
N VAL A 90 -7.54 9.75 6.95
CA VAL A 90 -6.85 10.30 8.11
C VAL A 90 -7.13 11.79 8.19
N PRO A 91 -7.04 12.39 9.39
CA PRO A 91 -7.23 13.84 9.50
C PRO A 91 -6.21 14.59 8.64
N PRO A 92 -6.57 15.72 8.06
CA PRO A 92 -5.64 16.46 7.21
C PRO A 92 -4.31 16.78 7.87
N GLU A 93 -4.32 17.12 9.15
CA GLU A 93 -3.08 17.43 9.84
C GLU A 93 -2.22 16.18 10.01
N SER A 94 -2.83 15.02 10.20
CA SER A 94 -2.08 13.77 10.29
C SER A 94 -1.51 13.39 8.93
N LEU A 95 -2.31 13.61 7.89
CA LEU A 95 -1.85 13.32 6.53
C LEU A 95 -0.60 14.13 6.20
N ASP A 96 -0.63 15.42 6.53
CA ASP A 96 0.49 16.29 6.26
C ASP A 96 1.76 15.80 6.95
N ARG A 97 1.64 15.38 8.20
CA ARG A 97 2.79 14.86 8.95
C ARG A 97 3.27 13.54 8.39
N LEU A 98 2.36 12.65 8.01
CA LEU A 98 2.73 11.35 7.47
C LEU A 98 3.47 11.46 6.15
N MET A 99 3.23 12.54 5.41
CA MET A 99 3.88 12.74 4.13
C MET A 99 5.28 13.32 4.25
N ARG A 100 5.68 13.79 5.42
CA ARG A 100 7.00 14.40 5.58
C ARG A 100 8.08 13.32 5.56
N PRO A 101 9.18 13.58 4.88
CA PRO A 101 10.32 12.66 4.90
C PRO A 101 10.80 12.48 6.35
N PHE A 102 11.14 11.26 6.70
CA PHE A 102 11.71 10.94 8.01
C PHE A 102 10.76 11.15 9.17
N TYR A 103 9.50 11.48 8.93
CA TYR A 103 8.56 11.59 10.03
C TYR A 103 8.39 10.23 10.69
N ARG A 104 8.42 10.22 12.00
CA ARG A 104 8.20 9.01 12.78
C ARG A 104 7.06 9.23 13.72
N VAL A 105 6.15 8.30 13.78
CA VAL A 105 5.15 8.29 14.82
C VAL A 105 5.86 7.88 16.10
N ASP A 106 5.80 8.73 17.11
CA ASP A 106 6.42 8.43 18.38
C ASP A 106 5.46 7.57 19.18
N SER A 107 5.63 6.29 19.08
CA SER A 107 4.71 5.34 19.70
C SER A 107 4.74 5.40 21.21
N SER A 108 5.77 5.96 21.79
CA SER A 108 5.84 6.00 23.25
C SER A 108 4.92 7.05 23.83
N ARG A 109 4.42 7.99 23.01
CA ARG A 109 3.59 9.06 23.52
C ARG A 109 2.22 9.13 22.89
N THR A 110 1.93 8.29 21.93
CA THR A 110 0.63 8.28 21.31
C THR A 110 -0.11 7.05 21.78
N ASN A 111 -1.42 7.04 21.61
CA ASN A 111 -2.12 5.82 21.94
C ASN A 111 -1.76 4.78 20.87
N PRO A 112 -1.90 3.49 21.20
CA PRO A 112 -1.45 2.43 20.29
C PRO A 112 -2.07 2.47 18.90
N GLN A 113 -3.31 2.91 18.81
CA GLN A 113 -3.96 2.96 17.51
C GLN A 113 -3.38 4.03 16.62
N GLU A 114 -3.10 5.20 17.20
CA GLU A 114 -2.47 6.26 16.44
C GLU A 114 -1.01 5.98 16.25
N GLY A 115 -0.40 5.40 17.24
CA GLY A 115 1.04 5.16 17.23
C GLY A 115 1.45 4.21 16.13
N SER A 116 0.53 3.34 15.70
CA SER A 116 0.88 2.46 14.62
C SER A 116 1.17 3.25 13.34
N GLY A 117 0.59 4.46 13.23
CA GLY A 117 0.83 5.29 12.08
C GLY A 117 0.60 4.56 10.79
N LEU A 118 -0.35 3.64 10.78
CA LEU A 118 -0.61 2.79 9.64
C LEU A 118 0.56 1.86 9.33
N GLY A 119 1.49 1.70 10.28
CA GLY A 119 2.71 0.95 10.00
C GLY A 119 3.57 1.64 8.96
N LEU A 120 3.40 2.95 8.80
CA LEU A 120 4.00 3.66 7.69
C LEU A 120 5.53 3.67 7.74
N SER A 121 6.10 3.70 8.92
CA SER A 121 7.57 3.67 9.03
C SER A 121 8.14 2.38 8.45
N ILE A 122 7.44 1.27 8.66
CA ILE A 122 7.86 -0.01 8.09
C ILE A 122 7.69 0.00 6.58
N ILE A 123 6.56 0.50 6.11
CA ILE A 123 6.29 0.57 4.67
C ILE A 123 7.34 1.44 3.99
N ARG A 124 7.65 2.61 4.56
CA ARG A 124 8.65 3.50 3.97
C ARG A 124 10.03 2.85 3.96
N ARG A 125 10.38 2.14 5.02
CA ARG A 125 11.68 1.48 5.08
C ARG A 125 11.78 0.41 3.99
N ILE A 126 10.75 -0.40 3.86
CA ILE A 126 10.76 -1.47 2.85
C ILE A 126 10.78 -0.88 1.45
N MET A 127 9.95 0.13 1.20
CA MET A 127 9.93 0.77 -0.12
C MET A 127 11.27 1.42 -0.44
N GLY A 128 11.96 1.94 0.59
CA GLY A 128 13.31 2.48 0.39
C GLY A 128 14.31 1.44 -0.07
N ILE A 129 14.18 0.20 0.44
CA ILE A 129 15.04 -0.89 -0.02
C ILE A 129 14.85 -1.13 -1.51
N PHE A 130 13.62 -0.94 -2.01
CA PHE A 130 13.31 -1.12 -3.43
C PHE A 130 13.58 0.14 -4.24
N GLU A 131 14.10 1.19 -3.60
CA GLU A 131 14.34 2.49 -4.24
C GLU A 131 13.02 3.11 -4.72
N GLY A 132 11.96 2.81 -4.02
CA GLY A 132 10.64 3.33 -4.34
C GLY A 132 10.20 4.42 -3.39
N ARG A 133 8.95 4.84 -3.54
CA ARG A 133 8.37 5.90 -2.74
C ARG A 133 6.96 5.54 -2.31
N VAL A 134 6.48 6.20 -1.25
CA VAL A 134 5.12 6.02 -0.75
C VAL A 134 4.44 7.38 -0.74
N VAL A 135 3.25 7.46 -1.31
CA VAL A 135 2.43 8.66 -1.25
C VAL A 135 1.10 8.29 -0.63
N ILE A 136 0.63 9.09 0.31
CA ILE A 136 -0.62 8.83 1.01
C ILE A 136 -1.56 10.00 0.77
N ASP A 137 -2.81 9.69 0.55
CA ASP A 137 -3.80 10.68 0.13
C ASP A 137 -5.16 10.25 0.66
N ASN A 138 -6.01 11.21 0.97
CA ASN A 138 -7.40 10.92 1.30
C ASN A 138 -8.23 10.92 0.03
N ILE A 139 -9.27 10.09 0.03
CA ILE A 139 -10.23 10.01 -1.07
C ILE A 139 -11.51 10.71 -0.63
N ARG A 140 -12.13 11.45 -1.52
CA ARG A 140 -13.42 12.08 -1.25
C ARG A 140 -14.53 11.18 -1.73
N PRO A 141 -15.63 11.07 -0.99
CA PRO A 141 -15.96 11.78 0.27
C PRO A 141 -15.28 11.16 1.48
N HIS A 142 -14.80 9.93 1.40
CA HIS A 142 -14.03 9.29 2.46
C HIS A 142 -13.23 8.14 1.86
N GLY A 143 -12.15 7.80 2.50
CA GLY A 143 -11.27 6.72 2.07
C GLY A 143 -9.82 7.13 2.16
N LEU A 144 -8.95 6.15 2.10
CA LEU A 144 -7.50 6.35 2.10
C LEU A 144 -6.93 5.71 0.87
N ARG A 145 -5.96 6.38 0.25
CA ARG A 145 -5.25 5.84 -0.89
C ARG A 145 -3.76 5.87 -0.60
N ILE A 146 -3.12 4.73 -0.74
CA ILE A 146 -1.66 4.62 -0.56
C ILE A 146 -1.08 4.20 -1.88
N ILE A 147 -0.18 5.02 -2.41
CA ILE A 147 0.48 4.79 -3.70
C ILE A 147 1.88 4.31 -3.43
N LEU A 148 2.19 3.10 -3.88
CA LEU A 148 3.53 2.54 -3.82
C LEU A 148 4.12 2.68 -5.21
N GLU A 149 5.22 3.43 -5.29
CA GLU A 149 5.83 3.78 -6.56
C GLU A 149 7.15 3.05 -6.69
N PHE A 150 7.32 2.27 -7.74
CA PHE A 150 8.52 1.46 -7.97
C PHE A 150 9.19 1.87 -9.26
N PRO A 151 10.52 1.98 -9.29
CA PRO A 151 11.22 2.16 -10.56
C PRO A 151 10.99 0.95 -11.45
N LYS A 152 10.79 1.16 -12.73
CA LYS A 152 10.68 0.07 -13.68
C LYS A 152 12.03 -0.58 -13.86
N LYS A 153 12.03 -1.90 -13.87
CA LYS A 153 13.27 -2.62 -14.11
C LYS A 153 13.69 -2.42 -15.55
N GLY A 154 14.97 -2.19 -15.75
CA GLY A 154 15.53 -2.17 -17.07
C GLY A 154 15.38 -0.88 -17.83
N GLU A 155 14.81 0.12 -17.19
CA GLU A 155 14.49 1.30 -17.91
C GLU A 155 15.71 2.10 -18.29
N ASN A 156 16.79 2.03 -17.59
CA ASN A 156 17.87 2.90 -17.81
C ASN A 156 19.14 2.27 -17.64
N HIS A 157 19.34 1.31 -18.24
CA HIS A 157 20.54 0.67 -18.09
C HIS A 157 21.54 1.28 -18.86
N GLU A 158 21.58 1.74 -19.09
CA GLU A 158 22.48 2.08 -19.63
C GLU A 158 22.98 2.43 -19.67
#